data_12ad309d8dbabb456e3bb1f99d01faee
#
_entry.id   12ad309d8dbabb456e3bb1f99d01faee
#
_cell.length_a   1.000
_cell.length_b   1.000
_cell.length_c   1.000
_cell.angle_alpha   90.00
_cell.angle_beta   90.00
_cell.angle_gamma   90.00
#
_symmetry.space_group_name_H-M   'P 1'
#
loop_
_entity.id
_entity.type
_entity.pdbx_description
1 polymer ?
#
loop_
_entity_poly.entity_id
_entity_poly.type
_entity_poly.pdbx_seq_one_letter_code
_entity_poly.pdbx_strand_id
1 'polypeptide(L)'
;NPTGVLMQKNEMLKIISAAKKKSAIVFVDETFIELVPENDESIIKHLKNFENLFILRSLTKSFGLAGIRIGYGLGSPQIIDPLQKIKIPWNVSNIAQLAASAAICYHPFLDKTRKLIKKERNFISSNLAKSKKFACYTSATNFLLVKTKIKSKLLQKKLLKQKILIRDCSTFRGLNQNYIRVAVKTRRENIKLLKALEAI
;
A
#
# COMPACT_ATOMS: atom_id res chain seq x y z
N ASN A 1 -1.87 -6.05 -1.42
CA ASN A 1 -2.81 -5.27 -2.17
C ASN A 1 -3.69 -6.22 -3.02
N PRO A 2 -5.00 -6.20 -2.90
CA PRO A 2 -5.83 -5.09 -2.43
C PRO A 2 -6.31 -5.19 -0.96
N THR A 3 -5.95 -6.19 -0.20
CA THR A 3 -6.50 -6.45 1.15
C THR A 3 -6.06 -5.43 2.21
N GLY A 4 -4.84 -4.91 2.11
CA GLY A 4 -4.24 -4.06 3.13
C GLY A 4 -3.71 -4.82 4.35
N VAL A 5 -3.74 -6.15 4.32
CA VAL A 5 -3.20 -7.00 5.39
C VAL A 5 -1.68 -6.89 5.40
N LEU A 6 -1.12 -6.78 6.59
CA LEU A 6 0.31 -6.80 6.85
C LEU A 6 0.72 -8.25 7.19
N MET A 7 1.70 -8.76 6.47
CA MET A 7 2.36 -10.00 6.83
C MET A 7 3.35 -9.73 7.96
N GLN A 8 3.32 -10.54 9.00
CA GLN A 8 4.21 -10.41 10.15
C GLN A 8 5.67 -10.73 9.75
N LYS A 9 6.61 -9.96 10.27
CA LYS A 9 8.05 -10.09 10.00
C LYS A 9 8.55 -11.52 10.16
N ASN A 10 8.17 -12.19 11.25
CA ASN A 10 8.61 -13.55 11.53
C ASN A 10 8.10 -14.58 10.50
N GLU A 11 6.91 -14.40 9.95
CA GLU A 11 6.36 -15.24 8.88
C GLU A 11 7.14 -15.00 7.58
N MET A 12 7.41 -13.74 7.24
CA MET A 12 8.20 -13.38 6.08
C MET A 12 9.62 -13.98 6.15
N LEU A 13 10.29 -13.91 7.31
CA LEU A 13 11.62 -14.49 7.50
C LEU A 13 11.64 -16.00 7.33
N LYS A 14 10.58 -16.71 7.76
CA LYS A 14 10.43 -18.16 7.51
C LYS A 14 10.33 -18.46 6.00
N ILE A 15 9.54 -17.67 5.27
CA ILE A 15 9.40 -17.81 3.80
C ILE A 15 10.75 -17.59 3.11
N ILE A 16 11.47 -16.52 3.46
CA ILE A 16 12.78 -16.20 2.86
C ILE A 16 13.79 -17.32 3.13
N SER A 17 13.82 -17.82 4.36
CA SER A 17 14.70 -18.93 4.76
C SER A 17 14.37 -20.22 4.01
N ALA A 18 13.10 -20.53 3.84
CA ALA A 18 12.65 -21.71 3.09
C ALA A 18 12.99 -21.60 1.59
N ALA A 19 12.81 -20.40 1.02
CA ALA A 19 13.16 -20.11 -0.37
C ALA A 19 14.68 -20.22 -0.62
N LYS A 20 15.50 -19.76 0.34
CA LYS A 20 16.97 -19.88 0.27
C LYS A 20 17.41 -21.34 0.11
N LYS A 21 16.79 -22.28 0.85
CA LYS A 21 17.07 -23.72 0.73
C LYS A 21 16.73 -24.31 -0.65
N LYS A 22 15.93 -23.60 -1.44
CA LYS A 22 15.52 -23.99 -2.80
C LYS A 22 16.17 -23.11 -3.87
N SER A 23 17.19 -22.34 -3.52
CA SER A 23 17.86 -21.36 -4.42
C SER A 23 16.89 -20.38 -5.11
N ALA A 24 15.77 -20.08 -4.45
CA ALA A 24 14.75 -19.18 -4.97
C ALA A 24 14.94 -17.78 -4.43
N ILE A 25 14.79 -16.77 -5.30
CA ILE A 25 14.78 -15.35 -4.92
C ILE A 25 13.41 -14.99 -4.38
N VAL A 26 13.38 -14.24 -3.28
CA VAL A 26 12.15 -13.68 -2.71
C VAL A 26 12.12 -12.18 -2.98
N PHE A 27 11.10 -11.76 -3.74
CA PHE A 27 10.79 -10.36 -3.97
C PHE A 27 9.73 -9.89 -2.97
N VAL A 28 10.08 -8.93 -2.12
CA VAL A 28 9.18 -8.38 -1.11
C VAL A 28 8.79 -6.96 -1.49
N ASP A 29 7.49 -6.76 -1.71
CA ASP A 29 6.91 -5.44 -1.98
C ASP A 29 6.60 -4.72 -0.66
N GLU A 30 7.50 -3.85 -0.23
CA GLU A 30 7.33 -2.96 0.92
C GLU A 30 6.85 -1.54 0.52
N THR A 31 6.19 -1.36 -0.61
CA THR A 31 5.77 -0.03 -1.10
C THR A 31 4.79 0.70 -0.18
N PHE A 32 4.16 0.03 0.77
CA PHE A 32 3.25 0.60 1.75
C PHE A 32 3.78 0.53 3.19
N ILE A 33 4.92 -0.09 3.44
CA ILE A 33 5.39 -0.38 4.80
C ILE A 33 5.64 0.90 5.63
N GLU A 34 6.07 1.97 4.99
CA GLU A 34 6.31 3.26 5.65
C GLU A 34 5.03 3.93 6.17
N LEU A 35 3.87 3.53 5.67
CA LEU A 35 2.56 4.02 6.12
C LEU A 35 1.96 3.17 7.25
N VAL A 36 2.60 2.06 7.60
CA VAL A 36 2.18 1.22 8.72
C VAL A 36 2.58 1.91 10.01
N PRO A 37 1.64 2.10 10.96
CA PRO A 37 1.91 2.84 12.20
C PRO A 37 2.99 2.21 13.09
N GLU A 38 3.05 0.89 13.11
CA GLU A 38 4.03 0.11 13.86
C GLU A 38 5.12 -0.35 12.88
N ASN A 39 6.16 0.46 12.74
CA ASN A 39 7.17 0.34 11.67
C ASN A 39 8.17 -0.81 11.87
N ASP A 40 7.95 -1.73 12.80
CA ASP A 40 8.90 -2.80 13.11
C ASP A 40 8.73 -4.06 12.23
N GLU A 41 7.73 -4.09 11.37
CA GLU A 41 7.45 -5.23 10.48
C GLU A 41 8.27 -5.24 9.17
N SER A 42 9.03 -4.20 8.91
CA SER A 42 9.96 -4.18 7.77
C SER A 42 11.10 -5.19 7.96
N ILE A 43 11.43 -5.89 6.87
CA ILE A 43 12.53 -6.84 6.85
C ILE A 43 13.86 -6.22 6.41
N ILE A 44 13.91 -4.91 6.19
CA ILE A 44 15.12 -4.22 5.70
C ILE A 44 16.35 -4.46 6.58
N LYS A 45 16.17 -4.55 7.91
CA LYS A 45 17.25 -4.83 8.86
C LYS A 45 17.88 -6.22 8.68
N HIS A 46 17.16 -7.14 8.02
CA HIS A 46 17.60 -8.50 7.77
C HIS A 46 18.21 -8.70 6.38
N LEU A 47 18.29 -7.65 5.57
CA LEU A 47 18.77 -7.74 4.19
C LEU A 47 20.18 -8.38 4.09
N LYS A 48 21.07 -8.04 5.02
CA LYS A 48 22.43 -8.58 5.06
C LYS A 48 22.51 -10.10 5.35
N ASN A 49 21.44 -10.68 5.88
CA ASN A 49 21.38 -12.11 6.26
C ASN A 49 20.90 -13.01 5.12
N PHE A 50 20.36 -12.40 4.04
CA PHE A 50 19.67 -13.12 2.98
C PHE A 50 20.07 -12.62 1.58
N GLU A 51 20.98 -13.33 0.94
CA GLU A 51 21.43 -13.01 -0.42
C GLU A 51 20.32 -13.19 -1.47
N ASN A 52 19.31 -14.02 -1.16
CA ASN A 52 18.16 -14.29 -2.01
C ASN A 52 16.98 -13.31 -1.80
N LEU A 53 17.19 -12.22 -1.08
CA LEU A 53 16.14 -11.23 -0.76
C LEU A 53 16.30 -9.98 -1.61
N PHE A 54 15.19 -9.58 -2.25
CA PHE A 54 15.04 -8.26 -2.86
C PHE A 54 13.85 -7.53 -2.25
N ILE A 55 14.04 -6.29 -1.81
CA ILE A 55 13.00 -5.45 -1.21
C ILE A 55 12.73 -4.27 -2.14
N LEU A 56 11.46 -4.06 -2.51
CA LEU A 56 11.01 -2.88 -3.24
C LEU A 56 10.40 -1.85 -2.30
N ARG A 57 10.83 -0.60 -2.41
CA ARG A 57 10.30 0.57 -1.71
C ARG A 57 9.80 1.62 -2.70
N SER A 58 8.82 2.40 -2.31
CA SER A 58 8.26 3.45 -3.16
C SER A 58 7.93 4.71 -2.35
N LEU A 59 8.33 5.86 -2.86
CA LEU A 59 8.05 7.15 -2.24
C LEU A 59 6.73 7.75 -2.76
N THR A 60 6.10 7.10 -3.74
CA THR A 60 4.87 7.58 -4.37
C THR A 60 3.68 7.65 -3.40
N LYS A 61 3.65 6.79 -2.38
CA LYS A 61 2.55 6.69 -1.40
C LYS A 61 2.93 7.36 -0.09
N SER A 62 4.09 7.02 0.46
CA SER A 62 4.55 7.46 1.76
C SER A 62 4.79 8.96 1.84
N PHE A 63 5.34 9.55 0.77
CA PHE A 63 5.67 10.97 0.71
C PHE A 63 4.80 11.77 -0.27
N GLY A 64 3.75 11.16 -0.84
CA GLY A 64 2.86 11.84 -1.78
C GLY A 64 3.51 12.16 -3.14
N LEU A 65 4.64 11.54 -3.48
CA LEU A 65 5.42 11.80 -4.69
C LEU A 65 4.93 10.99 -5.90
N ALA A 66 3.62 10.82 -6.04
CA ALA A 66 3.04 9.97 -7.09
C ALA A 66 3.36 10.44 -8.51
N GLY A 67 3.39 11.75 -8.76
CA GLY A 67 3.71 12.33 -10.08
C GLY A 67 5.19 12.26 -10.44
N ILE A 68 6.08 12.16 -9.47
CA ILE A 68 7.55 12.14 -9.66
C ILE A 68 8.05 10.76 -10.12
N ARG A 69 7.29 9.70 -9.85
CA ARG A 69 7.59 8.32 -10.29
C ARG A 69 8.92 7.78 -9.78
N ILE A 70 9.10 7.72 -8.45
CA ILE A 70 10.33 7.24 -7.83
C ILE A 70 10.09 6.17 -6.77
N GLY A 71 10.97 5.20 -6.75
CA GLY A 71 11.12 4.16 -5.76
C GLY A 71 12.55 3.60 -5.83
N TYR A 72 12.85 2.65 -4.98
CA TYR A 72 14.17 2.03 -4.94
C TYR A 72 14.07 0.54 -4.56
N GLY A 73 15.02 -0.22 -5.05
CA GLY A 73 15.20 -1.63 -4.72
C GLY A 73 16.45 -1.83 -3.87
N LEU A 74 16.38 -2.78 -2.95
CA LEU A 74 17.47 -3.19 -2.08
C LEU A 74 17.67 -4.70 -2.19
N GLY A 75 18.90 -5.14 -2.39
CA GLY A 75 19.24 -6.55 -2.53
C GLY A 75 20.73 -6.78 -2.42
N SER A 76 21.14 -8.05 -2.48
CA SER A 76 22.56 -8.43 -2.58
C SER A 76 23.13 -8.02 -3.95
N PRO A 77 24.47 -7.88 -4.08
CA PRO A 77 25.11 -7.63 -5.37
C PRO A 77 24.69 -8.64 -6.45
N GLN A 78 24.54 -9.91 -6.09
CA GLN A 78 24.10 -10.97 -7.02
C GLN A 78 22.74 -10.70 -7.66
N ILE A 79 21.85 -9.95 -6.98
CA ILE A 79 20.54 -9.55 -7.50
C ILE A 79 20.64 -8.18 -8.19
N ILE A 80 21.36 -7.24 -7.57
CA ILE A 80 21.40 -5.84 -8.05
C ILE A 80 22.21 -5.69 -9.33
N ASP A 81 23.36 -6.36 -9.46
CA ASP A 81 24.24 -6.18 -10.62
C ASP A 81 23.57 -6.59 -11.95
N PRO A 82 22.87 -7.75 -12.05
CA PRO A 82 22.10 -8.06 -13.24
C PRO A 82 21.00 -7.02 -13.54
N LEU A 83 20.31 -6.53 -12.51
CA LEU A 83 19.27 -5.50 -12.68
C LEU A 83 19.85 -4.17 -13.20
N GLN A 84 21.03 -3.79 -12.75
CA GLN A 84 21.72 -2.58 -13.25
C GLN A 84 22.10 -2.70 -14.73
N LYS A 85 22.50 -3.89 -15.18
CA LYS A 85 22.87 -4.14 -16.59
C LYS A 85 21.69 -4.02 -17.56
N ILE A 86 20.48 -4.40 -17.13
CA ILE A 86 19.27 -4.37 -17.95
C ILE A 86 18.41 -3.11 -17.72
N LYS A 87 18.80 -2.26 -16.79
CA LYS A 87 18.08 -1.04 -16.46
C LYS A 87 18.09 -0.08 -17.66
N ILE A 88 16.90 0.43 -18.00
CA ILE A 88 16.77 1.45 -19.06
C ILE A 88 17.54 2.72 -18.63
N PRO A 89 18.41 3.28 -19.47
CA PRO A 89 19.09 4.55 -19.19
C PRO A 89 18.06 5.67 -18.88
N TRP A 90 18.44 6.58 -17.98
CA TRP A 90 17.64 7.76 -17.58
C TRP A 90 16.22 7.44 -17.09
N ASN A 91 16.00 6.25 -16.55
CA ASN A 91 14.68 5.81 -16.04
C ASN A 91 14.17 6.63 -14.85
N VAL A 92 15.02 7.43 -14.20
CA VAL A 92 14.67 8.33 -13.10
C VAL A 92 15.28 9.71 -13.36
N SER A 93 14.44 10.75 -13.38
CA SER A 93 14.90 12.12 -13.60
C SER A 93 15.69 12.66 -12.40
N ASN A 94 16.59 13.63 -12.63
CA ASN A 94 17.34 14.30 -11.58
C ASN A 94 16.41 14.99 -10.56
N ILE A 95 15.32 15.59 -11.02
CA ILE A 95 14.30 16.19 -10.14
C ILE A 95 13.69 15.13 -9.21
N ALA A 96 13.41 13.94 -9.73
CA ALA A 96 12.88 12.85 -8.92
C ALA A 96 13.89 12.40 -7.85
N GLN A 97 15.18 12.33 -8.19
CA GLN A 97 16.23 11.95 -7.25
C GLN A 97 16.40 13.00 -6.14
N LEU A 98 16.42 14.29 -6.48
CA LEU A 98 16.48 15.39 -5.50
C LEU A 98 15.26 15.39 -4.57
N ALA A 99 14.06 15.26 -5.13
CA ALA A 99 12.83 15.19 -4.34
C ALA A 99 12.81 13.98 -3.40
N ALA A 100 13.30 12.82 -3.85
CA ALA A 100 13.42 11.61 -3.04
C ALA A 100 14.40 11.82 -1.86
N SER A 101 15.59 12.36 -2.14
CA SER A 101 16.62 12.61 -1.13
C SER A 101 16.12 13.57 -0.04
N ALA A 102 15.44 14.64 -0.43
CA ALA A 102 14.83 15.57 0.52
C ALA A 102 13.71 14.92 1.34
N ALA A 103 12.84 14.13 0.68
CA ALA A 103 11.68 13.52 1.33
C ALA A 103 12.08 12.47 2.37
N ILE A 104 13.06 11.60 2.06
CA ILE A 104 13.50 10.52 2.96
C ILE A 104 14.04 11.07 4.29
N CYS A 105 14.66 12.23 4.27
CA CYS A 105 15.20 12.88 5.47
C CYS A 105 14.11 13.55 6.34
N TYR A 106 12.88 13.71 5.84
CA TYR A 106 11.82 14.42 6.57
C TYR A 106 10.89 13.47 7.34
N HIS A 107 11.43 12.83 8.37
CA HIS A 107 10.71 11.89 9.23
C HIS A 107 9.41 12.44 9.87
N PRO A 108 9.32 13.71 10.35
CA PRO A 108 8.11 14.23 10.97
C PRO A 108 6.86 14.16 10.08
N PHE A 109 7.04 14.20 8.76
CA PHE A 109 5.93 14.03 7.80
C PHE A 109 5.32 12.63 7.89
N LEU A 110 6.15 11.60 7.92
CA LEU A 110 5.70 10.21 8.03
C LEU A 110 4.96 9.96 9.35
N ASP A 111 5.46 10.47 10.46
CA ASP A 111 4.84 10.27 11.77
C ASP A 111 3.46 10.92 11.85
N LYS A 112 3.31 12.14 11.33
CA LYS A 112 2.01 12.80 11.19
C LYS A 112 1.07 12.00 10.29
N THR A 113 1.58 11.52 9.17
CA THR A 113 0.82 10.72 8.18
C THR A 113 0.34 9.40 8.79
N ARG A 114 1.19 8.66 9.49
CA ARG A 114 0.85 7.40 10.18
C ARG A 114 -0.25 7.61 11.22
N LYS A 115 -0.12 8.64 12.06
CA LYS A 115 -1.12 9.00 13.08
C LYS A 115 -2.46 9.32 12.42
N LEU A 116 -2.46 10.10 11.35
CA LEU A 116 -3.66 10.43 10.59
C LEU A 116 -4.30 9.18 9.98
N ILE A 117 -3.53 8.34 9.30
CA ILE A 117 -4.01 7.11 8.67
C ILE A 117 -4.65 6.20 9.72
N LYS A 118 -4.00 5.95 10.87
CA LYS A 118 -4.53 5.10 11.94
C LYS A 118 -5.87 5.64 12.44
N LYS A 119 -5.96 6.94 12.75
CA LYS A 119 -7.17 7.61 13.22
C LYS A 119 -8.31 7.53 12.20
N GLU A 120 -8.02 7.87 10.97
CA GLU A 120 -9.05 7.97 9.92
C GLU A 120 -9.48 6.60 9.38
N ARG A 121 -8.59 5.62 9.34
CA ARG A 121 -8.92 4.23 9.02
C ARG A 121 -9.91 3.65 10.02
N ASN A 122 -9.64 3.84 11.32
CA ASN A 122 -10.55 3.41 12.38
C ASN A 122 -11.90 4.12 12.28
N PHE A 123 -11.91 5.41 11.98
CA PHE A 123 -13.14 6.17 11.77
C PHE A 123 -13.98 5.60 10.62
N ILE A 124 -13.39 5.32 9.46
CA ILE A 124 -14.11 4.76 8.31
C ILE A 124 -14.63 3.36 8.66
N SER A 125 -13.77 2.49 9.19
CA SER A 125 -14.15 1.09 9.48
C SER A 125 -15.27 1.00 10.52
N SER A 126 -15.22 1.79 11.59
CA SER A 126 -16.25 1.84 12.62
C SER A 126 -17.60 2.33 12.10
N ASN A 127 -17.61 3.29 11.16
CA ASN A 127 -18.85 3.76 10.55
C ASN A 127 -19.41 2.76 9.54
N LEU A 128 -18.56 2.13 8.71
CA LEU A 128 -18.99 1.08 7.80
C LEU A 128 -19.54 -0.15 8.53
N ALA A 129 -18.99 -0.49 9.69
CA ALA A 129 -19.47 -1.61 10.51
C ALA A 129 -20.93 -1.43 11.00
N LYS A 130 -21.43 -0.19 11.08
CA LYS A 130 -22.84 0.09 11.45
C LYS A 130 -23.83 -0.26 10.32
N SER A 131 -23.34 -0.41 9.09
CA SER A 131 -24.17 -0.68 7.93
C SER A 131 -24.25 -2.17 7.61
N LYS A 132 -25.46 -2.70 7.40
CA LYS A 132 -25.68 -4.08 6.90
C LYS A 132 -25.30 -4.26 5.41
N LYS A 133 -24.99 -3.17 4.70
CA LYS A 133 -24.66 -3.19 3.26
C LYS A 133 -23.16 -3.39 3.02
N PHE A 134 -22.30 -3.04 3.98
CA PHE A 134 -20.86 -3.00 3.82
C PHE A 134 -20.16 -3.80 4.93
N ALA A 135 -19.15 -4.59 4.56
CA ALA A 135 -18.26 -5.25 5.51
C ALA A 135 -16.81 -4.84 5.21
N CYS A 136 -16.17 -4.20 6.19
CA CYS A 136 -14.81 -3.70 6.06
C CYS A 136 -13.82 -4.75 6.56
N TYR A 137 -12.76 -4.99 5.79
CA TYR A 137 -11.66 -5.87 6.21
C TYR A 137 -10.59 -5.09 6.95
N THR A 138 -9.90 -5.78 7.86
CA THR A 138 -8.76 -5.23 8.59
C THR A 138 -7.65 -4.82 7.61
N SER A 139 -7.08 -3.63 7.83
CA SER A 139 -5.99 -3.09 7.03
C SER A 139 -4.95 -2.44 7.92
N ALA A 140 -3.69 -2.53 7.54
CA ALA A 140 -2.57 -1.85 8.18
C ALA A 140 -2.13 -0.57 7.43
N THR A 141 -2.69 -0.30 6.25
CA THR A 141 -2.24 0.78 5.36
C THR A 141 -3.30 1.87 5.14
N ASN A 142 -3.09 2.73 4.14
CA ASN A 142 -3.92 3.90 3.82
C ASN A 142 -5.12 3.61 2.92
N PHE A 143 -5.56 2.38 2.86
CA PHE A 143 -6.79 1.98 2.16
C PHE A 143 -7.50 0.84 2.88
N LEU A 144 -8.77 0.63 2.57
CA LEU A 144 -9.62 -0.42 3.12
C LEU A 144 -10.22 -1.22 1.98
N LEU A 145 -10.17 -2.55 2.08
CA LEU A 145 -10.98 -3.44 1.27
C LEU A 145 -12.36 -3.55 1.92
N VAL A 146 -13.40 -3.35 1.13
CA VAL A 146 -14.79 -3.37 1.59
C VAL A 146 -15.59 -4.31 0.71
N LYS A 147 -16.25 -5.30 1.33
CA LYS A 147 -17.26 -6.13 0.69
C LYS A 147 -18.58 -5.37 0.69
N THR A 148 -19.31 -5.39 -0.41
CA THR A 148 -20.57 -4.68 -0.59
C THR A 148 -21.65 -5.60 -1.18
N LYS A 149 -22.91 -5.36 -0.83
CA LYS A 149 -24.04 -6.03 -1.44
C LYS A 149 -24.39 -5.48 -2.85
N ILE A 150 -23.84 -4.32 -3.20
CA ILE A 150 -24.05 -3.65 -4.47
C ILE A 150 -22.89 -3.98 -5.41
N LYS A 151 -23.17 -4.23 -6.68
CA LYS A 151 -22.10 -4.48 -7.67
C LYS A 151 -21.12 -3.30 -7.72
N SER A 152 -19.82 -3.59 -7.59
CA SER A 152 -18.74 -2.59 -7.49
C SER A 152 -18.75 -1.56 -8.62
N LYS A 153 -18.96 -1.99 -9.86
CA LYS A 153 -19.09 -1.09 -11.03
C LYS A 153 -20.26 -0.13 -10.93
N LEU A 154 -21.42 -0.63 -10.44
CA LEU A 154 -22.60 0.22 -10.23
C LEU A 154 -22.34 1.24 -9.11
N LEU A 155 -21.75 0.79 -8.00
CA LEU A 155 -21.38 1.63 -6.87
C LEU A 155 -20.38 2.71 -7.30
N GLN A 156 -19.34 2.32 -8.05
CA GLN A 156 -18.36 3.24 -8.61
C GLN A 156 -19.04 4.32 -9.49
N LYS A 157 -19.95 3.91 -10.38
CA LYS A 157 -20.70 4.85 -11.26
C LYS A 157 -21.54 5.84 -10.45
N LYS A 158 -22.24 5.36 -9.40
CA LYS A 158 -23.05 6.22 -8.52
C LYS A 158 -22.21 7.22 -7.74
N LEU A 159 -21.08 6.76 -7.16
CA LEU A 159 -20.17 7.61 -6.40
C LEU A 159 -19.43 8.62 -7.29
N LEU A 160 -19.10 8.24 -8.52
CA LEU A 160 -18.44 9.15 -9.47
C LEU A 160 -19.31 10.37 -9.81
N LYS A 161 -20.65 10.22 -9.89
CA LYS A 161 -21.58 11.34 -10.03
C LYS A 161 -21.47 12.36 -8.89
N GLN A 162 -21.05 11.91 -7.70
CA GLN A 162 -20.79 12.76 -6.53
C GLN A 162 -19.31 13.19 -6.42
N LYS A 163 -18.51 13.02 -7.50
CA LYS A 163 -17.08 13.32 -7.57
C LYS A 163 -16.26 12.52 -6.53
N ILE A 164 -16.67 11.26 -6.28
CA ILE A 164 -15.96 10.32 -5.41
C ILE A 164 -15.52 9.13 -6.25
N LEU A 165 -14.20 8.93 -6.36
CA LEU A 165 -13.61 7.80 -7.06
C LEU A 165 -13.23 6.69 -6.07
N ILE A 166 -13.73 5.49 -6.31
CA ILE A 166 -13.34 4.27 -5.61
C ILE A 166 -12.71 3.27 -6.57
N ARG A 167 -11.99 2.29 -6.06
CA ARG A 167 -11.45 1.20 -6.88
C ARG A 167 -12.41 0.02 -6.92
N ASP A 168 -12.85 -0.35 -8.12
CA ASP A 168 -13.47 -1.65 -8.38
C ASP A 168 -12.40 -2.76 -8.24
N CYS A 169 -12.68 -3.77 -7.41
CA CYS A 169 -11.78 -4.89 -7.15
C CYS A 169 -12.19 -6.18 -7.87
N SER A 170 -13.16 -6.14 -8.76
CA SER A 170 -13.65 -7.33 -9.49
C SER A 170 -12.59 -7.99 -10.38
N THR A 171 -11.54 -7.25 -10.76
CA THR A 171 -10.44 -7.75 -11.59
C THR A 171 -9.29 -8.38 -10.81
N PHE A 172 -9.32 -8.33 -9.48
CA PHE A 172 -8.31 -9.01 -8.66
C PHE A 172 -8.64 -10.49 -8.51
N ARG A 173 -7.63 -11.34 -8.71
CA ARG A 173 -7.78 -12.79 -8.49
C ARG A 173 -8.27 -13.07 -7.06
N GLY A 174 -9.29 -13.90 -6.91
CA GLY A 174 -9.92 -14.24 -5.62
C GLY A 174 -10.94 -13.22 -5.12
N LEU A 175 -11.16 -12.10 -5.82
CA LEU A 175 -12.24 -11.16 -5.57
C LEU A 175 -13.26 -11.18 -6.71
N ASN A 176 -14.45 -10.63 -6.43
CA ASN A 176 -15.53 -10.54 -7.41
C ASN A 176 -16.15 -9.13 -7.42
N GLN A 177 -17.24 -8.98 -8.13
CA GLN A 177 -17.97 -7.70 -8.29
C GLN A 177 -18.57 -7.12 -7.00
N ASN A 178 -18.41 -7.79 -5.86
CA ASN A 178 -18.90 -7.32 -4.56
C ASN A 178 -17.76 -6.72 -3.69
N TYR A 179 -16.63 -6.40 -4.29
CA TYR A 179 -15.51 -5.84 -3.58
C TYR A 179 -15.05 -4.51 -4.17
N ILE A 180 -14.87 -3.55 -3.29
CA ILE A 180 -14.28 -2.23 -3.60
C ILE A 180 -13.11 -1.94 -2.69
N ARG A 181 -12.23 -1.06 -3.11
CA ARG A 181 -11.18 -0.50 -2.25
C ARG A 181 -11.36 1.00 -2.16
N VAL A 182 -11.38 1.52 -0.94
CA VAL A 182 -11.48 2.94 -0.64
C VAL A 182 -10.19 3.45 -0.01
N ALA A 183 -9.78 4.66 -0.37
CA ALA A 183 -8.60 5.30 0.23
C ALA A 183 -8.97 5.93 1.59
N VAL A 184 -8.05 5.85 2.54
CA VAL A 184 -8.11 6.62 3.78
C VAL A 184 -7.56 8.01 3.49
N LYS A 185 -8.38 9.04 3.71
CA LYS A 185 -8.08 10.43 3.41
C LYS A 185 -8.26 11.33 4.65
N THR A 186 -8.44 12.62 4.43
CA THR A 186 -8.77 13.57 5.51
C THR A 186 -10.18 13.32 6.06
N ARG A 187 -10.44 13.74 7.31
CA ARG A 187 -11.76 13.62 7.95
C ARG A 187 -12.89 14.12 7.06
N ARG A 188 -12.73 15.28 6.45
CA ARG A 188 -13.71 15.90 5.57
C ARG A 188 -14.06 15.01 4.38
N GLU A 189 -13.04 14.44 3.73
CA GLU A 189 -13.22 13.57 2.56
C GLU A 189 -13.83 12.23 2.96
N ASN A 190 -13.42 11.68 4.11
CA ASN A 190 -13.95 10.43 4.64
C ASN A 190 -15.44 10.56 5.03
N ILE A 191 -15.84 11.67 5.64
CA ILE A 191 -17.26 11.97 5.92
C ILE A 191 -18.05 12.05 4.60
N LYS A 192 -17.51 12.71 3.57
CA LYS A 192 -18.16 12.79 2.26
C LYS A 192 -18.37 11.39 1.66
N LEU A 193 -17.38 10.52 1.73
CA LEU A 193 -17.48 9.13 1.28
C LEU A 193 -18.57 8.37 2.04
N LEU A 194 -18.57 8.46 3.38
CA LEU A 194 -19.52 7.74 4.22
C LEU A 194 -20.96 8.18 3.95
N LYS A 195 -21.24 9.47 3.90
CA LYS A 195 -22.57 10.02 3.55
C LYS A 195 -23.03 9.55 2.17
N ALA A 196 -22.13 9.53 1.19
CA ALA A 196 -22.45 9.07 -0.16
C ALA A 196 -22.75 7.57 -0.21
N LEU A 197 -22.10 6.75 0.62
CA LEU A 197 -22.35 5.31 0.76
C LEU A 197 -23.68 5.03 1.50
N GLU A 198 -24.03 5.82 2.49
CA GLU A 198 -25.31 5.72 3.21
C GLU A 198 -26.51 6.01 2.31
N ALA A 199 -26.37 7.00 1.41
CA ALA A 199 -27.43 7.43 0.48
C ALA A 199 -27.68 6.43 -0.69
N ILE A 200 -26.89 5.36 -0.81
CA ILE A 200 -27.02 4.33 -1.85
C ILE A 200 -27.60 3.04 -1.30
#